data_4d91f374bfc7347da30c16f9f28b70f7
#
_entry.id   4d91f374bfc7347da30c16f9f28b70f7
#
_cell.length_a   1.000
_cell.length_b   1.000
_cell.length_c   1.000
_cell.angle_alpha   90.00
_cell.angle_beta   90.00
_cell.angle_gamma   90.00
#
_symmetry.space_group_name_H-M   'P 1'
#
loop_
_entity.id
_entity.type
_entity.pdbx_description
1 polymer ?
#
loop_
_entity_poly.entity_id
_entity_poly.type
_entity_poly.pdbx_seq_one_letter_code
_entity_poly.pdbx_strand_id
1 'polypeptide(L)'
;MTIELKQQIKIDESFYKVKEVRWLTDETFSLKLPASRFKYRAGQHISLGILGDYQSREYSIYSGEHDEHLEVLVKEVKDGYFTPKLSRLKAGDLVEVHGPFGKFRIDEKQVTDQKYVFIASGTGIAPFRSMVRTHPELDYLLIHGVRYGKEAYDKLEYDPQRYILCTSGDQTGQVCGRLTSYLKDRAFEKRTKFYLCGNSNMIFDSLEILKEKGFERDQIHCEVYF
;
A
#
# COMPACT_ATOMS: atom_id res chain seq x y z
N MET A 1 -24.32 21.49 42.32
CA MET A 1 -25.18 21.06 41.18
C MET A 1 -24.29 21.01 39.96
N THR A 2 -23.60 19.89 39.83
CA THR A 2 -22.58 19.68 38.80
C THR A 2 -23.28 19.09 37.58
N ILE A 3 -23.41 19.87 36.53
CA ILE A 3 -23.98 19.42 35.26
C ILE A 3 -22.90 18.62 34.55
N GLU A 4 -22.98 17.31 34.62
CA GLU A 4 -22.20 16.41 33.74
C GLU A 4 -22.76 16.55 32.32
N LEU A 5 -22.09 17.34 31.51
CA LEU A 5 -22.23 17.33 30.05
C LEU A 5 -21.60 16.03 29.51
N LYS A 6 -22.32 14.92 29.59
CA LYS A 6 -22.12 13.78 28.71
C LYS A 6 -22.59 14.21 27.31
N GLN A 7 -21.74 14.89 26.53
CA GLN A 7 -21.93 14.93 25.10
C GLN A 7 -21.86 13.49 24.59
N GLN A 8 -23.00 12.91 24.32
CA GLN A 8 -23.14 11.66 23.58
C GLN A 8 -22.62 11.97 22.15
N ILE A 9 -21.33 11.67 21.91
CA ILE A 9 -20.78 11.70 20.57
C ILE A 9 -21.64 10.72 19.76
N LYS A 10 -22.45 11.24 18.86
CA LYS A 10 -23.17 10.45 17.88
C LYS A 10 -22.06 9.81 17.04
N ILE A 11 -21.76 8.52 17.26
CA ILE A 11 -20.79 7.79 16.46
C ILE A 11 -21.39 7.71 15.07
N ASP A 12 -20.88 8.54 14.18
CA ASP A 12 -21.22 8.58 12.77
C ASP A 12 -20.72 7.27 12.10
N GLU A 13 -21.28 6.94 10.94
CA GLU A 13 -20.90 5.75 10.16
C GLU A 13 -19.44 5.75 9.70
N SER A 14 -18.78 6.92 9.74
CA SER A 14 -17.35 7.09 9.45
C SER A 14 -16.41 6.55 10.53
N PHE A 15 -16.89 6.28 11.76
CA PHE A 15 -16.05 5.80 12.86
C PHE A 15 -15.95 4.28 12.91
N TYR A 16 -14.70 3.80 12.95
CA TYR A 16 -14.35 2.39 13.02
C TYR A 16 -13.54 2.10 14.28
N LYS A 17 -13.82 0.97 14.93
CA LYS A 17 -13.00 0.47 16.04
C LYS A 17 -11.77 -0.25 15.46
N VAL A 18 -10.59 0.12 15.92
CA VAL A 18 -9.36 -0.62 15.64
C VAL A 18 -9.53 -2.07 16.11
N LYS A 19 -9.24 -3.02 15.25
CA LYS A 19 -9.16 -4.46 15.59
C LYS A 19 -7.77 -4.84 16.07
N GLU A 20 -6.77 -4.39 15.37
CA GLU A 20 -5.36 -4.77 15.62
C GLU A 20 -4.41 -3.71 15.06
N VAL A 21 -3.30 -3.51 15.77
CA VAL A 21 -2.09 -2.85 15.26
C VAL A 21 -0.99 -3.90 15.25
N ARG A 22 -0.59 -4.36 14.07
CA ARG A 22 0.40 -5.42 13.87
C ARG A 22 1.72 -4.83 13.37
N TRP A 23 2.74 -4.90 14.18
CA TRP A 23 4.08 -4.47 13.77
C TRP A 23 4.74 -5.49 12.85
N LEU A 24 5.25 -5.03 11.71
CA LEU A 24 6.01 -5.82 10.74
C LEU A 24 7.51 -5.56 10.88
N THR A 25 7.89 -4.35 11.26
CA THR A 25 9.26 -3.93 11.58
C THR A 25 9.23 -2.94 12.74
N ASP A 26 10.38 -2.43 13.17
CA ASP A 26 10.48 -1.41 14.22
C ASP A 26 9.87 -0.06 13.82
N GLU A 27 9.55 0.14 12.54
CA GLU A 27 9.05 1.41 12.00
C GLU A 27 7.80 1.24 11.11
N THR A 28 7.35 0.01 10.85
CA THR A 28 6.22 -0.24 9.97
C THR A 28 5.23 -1.19 10.61
N PHE A 29 3.98 -0.80 10.61
CA PHE A 29 2.88 -1.59 11.14
C PHE A 29 1.69 -1.60 10.19
N SER A 30 0.82 -2.57 10.34
CA SER A 30 -0.49 -2.55 9.72
C SER A 30 -1.58 -2.25 10.76
N LEU A 31 -2.60 -1.52 10.34
CA LEU A 31 -3.79 -1.21 11.12
C LEU A 31 -4.98 -1.93 10.50
N LYS A 32 -5.63 -2.80 11.29
CA LYS A 32 -6.82 -3.54 10.87
C LYS A 32 -8.09 -2.96 11.47
N LEU A 33 -9.09 -2.79 10.61
CA LEU A 33 -10.42 -2.29 10.91
C LEU A 33 -11.48 -3.31 10.44
N PRO A 34 -12.72 -3.30 10.97
CA PRO A 34 -13.78 -4.15 10.42
C PRO A 34 -14.14 -3.73 8.99
N ALA A 35 -14.23 -4.70 8.06
CA ALA A 35 -14.64 -4.43 6.67
C ALA A 35 -16.16 -4.41 6.46
N SER A 36 -16.96 -4.80 7.43
CA SER A 36 -18.39 -5.12 7.28
C SER A 36 -19.28 -4.05 6.64
N ARG A 37 -18.82 -2.81 6.57
CA ARG A 37 -19.55 -1.67 5.97
C ARG A 37 -18.79 -0.98 4.86
N PHE A 38 -17.54 -1.39 4.58
CA PHE A 38 -16.65 -0.68 3.68
C PHE A 38 -16.41 -1.50 2.41
N LYS A 39 -17.01 -1.06 1.30
CA LYS A 39 -16.79 -1.67 -0.02
C LYS A 39 -15.78 -0.84 -0.80
N TYR A 40 -14.75 -1.48 -1.31
CA TYR A 40 -13.70 -0.86 -2.12
C TYR A 40 -13.27 -1.76 -3.26
N ARG A 41 -12.43 -1.23 -4.14
CA ARG A 41 -11.72 -1.97 -5.18
C ARG A 41 -10.23 -1.97 -4.90
N ALA A 42 -9.56 -3.09 -5.16
CA ALA A 42 -8.13 -3.22 -4.95
C ALA A 42 -7.34 -2.11 -5.66
N GLY A 43 -6.41 -1.50 -4.93
CA GLY A 43 -5.64 -0.35 -5.37
C GLY A 43 -6.22 1.01 -4.98
N GLN A 44 -7.42 1.08 -4.40
CA GLN A 44 -7.96 2.31 -3.82
C GLN A 44 -7.31 2.63 -2.46
N HIS A 45 -7.50 3.86 -2.01
CA HIS A 45 -7.03 4.36 -0.72
C HIS A 45 -8.18 4.93 0.11
N ILE A 46 -7.91 5.12 1.39
CA ILE A 46 -8.78 5.77 2.35
C ILE A 46 -8.08 6.98 2.97
N SER A 47 -8.87 7.95 3.41
CA SER A 47 -8.41 8.97 4.36
C SER A 47 -8.68 8.45 5.77
N LEU A 48 -7.65 8.38 6.60
CA LEU A 48 -7.69 7.88 7.97
C LEU A 48 -7.39 9.03 8.93
N GLY A 49 -8.30 9.27 9.88
CA GLY A 49 -8.21 10.22 10.96
C GLY A 49 -8.23 9.53 12.33
N ILE A 50 -7.79 10.22 13.37
CA ILE A 50 -7.88 9.77 14.76
C ILE A 50 -8.99 10.59 15.45
N LEU A 51 -9.85 9.94 16.22
CA LEU A 51 -10.93 10.63 16.93
C LEU A 51 -10.36 11.76 17.81
N GLY A 52 -10.89 12.98 17.59
CA GLY A 52 -10.44 14.18 18.31
C GLY A 52 -9.18 14.83 17.73
N ASP A 53 -8.64 14.31 16.63
CA ASP A 53 -7.59 14.96 15.85
C ASP A 53 -8.17 15.59 14.57
N TYR A 54 -7.72 16.79 14.21
CA TYR A 54 -8.18 17.46 13.00
C TYR A 54 -7.39 17.08 11.75
N GLN A 55 -6.42 16.17 11.89
CA GLN A 55 -5.61 15.71 10.78
C GLN A 55 -6.01 14.32 10.34
N SER A 56 -6.01 14.12 9.04
CA SER A 56 -6.09 12.81 8.40
C SER A 56 -4.96 12.64 7.39
N ARG A 57 -4.70 11.39 7.01
CA ARG A 57 -3.72 11.04 5.96
C ARG A 57 -4.30 9.95 5.09
N GLU A 58 -3.85 9.95 3.85
CA GLU A 58 -4.27 8.94 2.87
C GLU A 58 -3.38 7.69 2.98
N TYR A 59 -4.04 6.53 2.94
CA TYR A 59 -3.38 5.22 2.97
C TYR A 59 -4.01 4.31 1.94
N SER A 60 -3.21 3.76 1.04
CA SER A 60 -3.68 2.70 0.14
C SER A 60 -4.09 1.48 0.94
N ILE A 61 -5.19 0.89 0.53
CA ILE A 61 -5.73 -0.32 1.16
C ILE A 61 -4.77 -1.48 0.92
N TYR A 62 -4.46 -2.21 1.99
CA TYR A 62 -3.50 -3.31 2.02
C TYR A 62 -4.16 -4.68 1.99
N SER A 63 -5.43 -4.77 2.44
CA SER A 63 -6.26 -5.98 2.38
C SER A 63 -6.84 -6.21 0.98
N GLY A 64 -7.20 -7.45 0.65
CA GLY A 64 -7.99 -7.79 -0.52
C GLY A 64 -9.47 -7.41 -0.37
N GLU A 65 -10.20 -7.26 -1.47
CA GLU A 65 -11.63 -6.88 -1.49
C GLU A 65 -12.54 -7.86 -0.72
N HIS A 66 -12.12 -9.12 -0.62
CA HIS A 66 -12.88 -10.20 0.01
C HIS A 66 -12.40 -10.54 1.42
N ASP A 67 -11.44 -9.78 1.95
CA ASP A 67 -10.94 -9.99 3.30
C ASP A 67 -12.00 -9.52 4.34
N GLU A 68 -12.05 -10.19 5.48
CA GLU A 68 -12.97 -9.87 6.59
C GLU A 68 -12.64 -8.54 7.29
N HIS A 69 -11.54 -7.92 6.92
CA HIS A 69 -11.03 -6.69 7.52
C HIS A 69 -10.47 -5.74 6.46
N LEU A 70 -10.61 -4.47 6.73
CA LEU A 70 -9.91 -3.40 6.03
C LEU A 70 -8.55 -3.21 6.71
N GLU A 71 -7.47 -3.29 5.96
CA GLU A 71 -6.11 -3.15 6.47
C GLU A 71 -5.36 -2.08 5.69
N VAL A 72 -4.59 -1.26 6.38
CA VAL A 72 -3.66 -0.29 5.78
C VAL A 72 -2.26 -0.53 6.32
N LEU A 73 -1.25 -0.24 5.51
CA LEU A 73 0.16 -0.34 5.87
C LEU A 73 0.72 1.05 6.16
N VAL A 74 1.29 1.24 7.34
CA VAL A 74 1.75 2.54 7.82
C VAL A 74 3.22 2.47 8.20
N LYS A 75 4.04 3.36 7.62
CA LYS A 75 5.39 3.61 8.13
C LYS A 75 5.34 4.74 9.15
N GLU A 76 5.85 4.48 10.36
CA GLU A 76 5.95 5.49 11.39
C GLU A 76 7.06 6.49 11.03
N VAL A 77 6.72 7.76 11.01
CA VAL A 77 7.66 8.86 10.93
C VAL A 77 7.88 9.38 12.35
N LYS A 78 8.99 9.01 12.99
CA LYS A 78 9.24 9.23 14.42
C LYS A 78 9.05 10.67 14.88
N ASP A 79 9.52 11.64 14.07
CA ASP A 79 9.37 13.07 14.34
C ASP A 79 8.09 13.66 13.71
N GLY A 80 7.24 12.81 13.14
CA GLY A 80 5.98 13.20 12.55
C GLY A 80 4.88 13.40 13.59
N TYR A 81 3.87 14.17 13.23
CA TYR A 81 2.74 14.45 14.11
C TYR A 81 1.72 13.30 14.16
N PHE A 82 1.42 12.69 13.02
CA PHE A 82 0.25 11.81 12.84
C PHE A 82 0.57 10.32 13.05
N THR A 83 1.60 9.80 12.37
CA THR A 83 1.89 8.35 12.39
C THR A 83 2.32 7.83 13.77
N PRO A 84 3.04 8.60 14.64
CA PRO A 84 3.30 8.15 16.02
C PRO A 84 2.05 8.05 16.90
N LYS A 85 0.98 8.75 16.55
CA LYS A 85 -0.31 8.60 17.24
C LYS A 85 -1.04 7.34 16.77
N LEU A 86 -1.02 7.07 15.46
CA LEU A 86 -1.57 5.84 14.90
C LEU A 86 -0.89 4.59 15.48
N SER A 87 0.43 4.62 15.64
CA SER A 87 1.20 3.48 16.14
C SER A 87 0.87 3.11 17.60
N ARG A 88 0.34 4.06 18.37
CA ARG A 88 -0.06 3.88 19.79
C ARG A 88 -1.49 3.42 19.98
N LEU A 89 -2.28 3.37 18.91
CA LEU A 89 -3.66 2.89 18.97
C LEU A 89 -3.69 1.43 19.42
N LYS A 90 -4.79 1.09 20.10
CA LYS A 90 -5.06 -0.25 20.62
C LYS A 90 -6.41 -0.75 20.09
N ALA A 91 -6.62 -2.05 20.17
CA ALA A 91 -7.91 -2.63 19.89
C ALA A 91 -9.02 -1.94 20.70
N GLY A 92 -10.06 -1.49 20.02
CA GLY A 92 -11.18 -0.73 20.59
C GLY A 92 -11.09 0.78 20.42
N ASP A 93 -9.91 1.36 20.16
CA ASP A 93 -9.78 2.79 19.86
C ASP A 93 -10.53 3.16 18.58
N LEU A 94 -10.98 4.41 18.48
CA LEU A 94 -11.77 4.89 17.36
C LEU A 94 -10.90 5.67 16.38
N VAL A 95 -11.07 5.33 15.11
CA VAL A 95 -10.51 6.06 13.97
C VAL A 95 -11.62 6.48 13.03
N GLU A 96 -11.43 7.57 12.34
CA GLU A 96 -12.33 8.07 11.31
C GLU A 96 -11.82 7.62 9.94
N VAL A 97 -12.72 7.07 9.11
CA VAL A 97 -12.37 6.54 7.78
C VAL A 97 -13.29 7.15 6.74
N HIS A 98 -12.71 7.78 5.75
CA HIS A 98 -13.43 8.29 4.58
C HIS A 98 -12.90 7.62 3.30
N GLY A 99 -13.77 7.43 2.33
CA GLY A 99 -13.44 6.81 1.05
C GLY A 99 -14.47 5.75 0.64
N PRO A 100 -14.08 4.81 -0.24
CA PRO A 100 -12.77 4.68 -0.87
C PRO A 100 -12.55 5.73 -1.96
N PHE A 101 -11.30 6.12 -2.16
CA PHE A 101 -10.88 7.07 -3.19
C PHE A 101 -9.89 6.44 -4.16
N GLY A 102 -9.59 7.14 -5.26
CA GLY A 102 -8.54 6.76 -6.20
C GLY A 102 -9.00 5.93 -7.39
N LYS A 103 -8.17 6.00 -8.44
CA LYS A 103 -8.37 5.29 -9.72
C LYS A 103 -7.22 4.34 -10.05
N PHE A 104 -6.32 4.11 -9.12
CA PHE A 104 -5.17 3.22 -9.26
C PHE A 104 -5.61 1.77 -9.14
N ARG A 105 -6.31 1.27 -10.18
CA ARG A 105 -6.98 -0.03 -10.19
C ARG A 105 -6.65 -0.81 -11.46
N ILE A 106 -6.66 -2.12 -11.37
CA ILE A 106 -6.63 -3.01 -12.53
C ILE A 106 -8.00 -2.97 -13.23
N ASP A 107 -7.98 -3.00 -14.55
CA ASP A 107 -9.19 -3.19 -15.33
C ASP A 107 -9.64 -4.66 -15.21
N GLU A 108 -10.78 -4.89 -14.57
CA GLU A 108 -11.33 -6.24 -14.33
C GLU A 108 -11.54 -7.05 -15.62
N LYS A 109 -11.70 -6.37 -16.76
CA LYS A 109 -11.86 -7.03 -18.06
C LYS A 109 -10.54 -7.56 -18.62
N GLN A 110 -9.41 -7.16 -18.06
CA GLN A 110 -8.07 -7.48 -18.56
C GLN A 110 -7.25 -8.33 -17.57
N VAL A 111 -7.83 -8.76 -16.46
CA VAL A 111 -7.14 -9.47 -15.38
C VAL A 111 -6.36 -10.67 -15.87
N THR A 112 -6.95 -11.50 -16.74
CA THR A 112 -6.35 -12.75 -17.24
C THR A 112 -5.56 -12.61 -18.53
N ASP A 113 -5.80 -11.55 -19.31
CA ASP A 113 -5.26 -11.42 -20.67
C ASP A 113 -4.04 -10.47 -20.75
N GLN A 114 -3.61 -9.99 -19.58
CA GLN A 114 -2.60 -8.93 -19.47
C GLN A 114 -1.48 -9.34 -18.52
N LYS A 115 -0.23 -9.04 -18.89
CA LYS A 115 0.91 -9.11 -17.97
C LYS A 115 1.08 -7.82 -17.21
N TYR A 116 1.30 -7.93 -15.92
CA TYR A 116 1.48 -6.81 -15.03
C TYR A 116 2.88 -6.78 -14.42
N VAL A 117 3.46 -5.61 -14.31
CA VAL A 117 4.67 -5.39 -13.53
C VAL A 117 4.37 -4.33 -12.47
N PHE A 118 4.41 -4.76 -11.22
CA PHE A 118 4.22 -3.92 -10.04
C PHE A 118 5.59 -3.46 -9.54
N ILE A 119 5.78 -2.16 -9.41
CA ILE A 119 7.04 -1.54 -8.98
C ILE A 119 6.74 -0.76 -7.71
N ALA A 120 7.24 -1.27 -6.59
CA ALA A 120 6.99 -0.70 -5.27
C ALA A 120 8.27 -0.20 -4.61
N SER A 121 8.20 0.90 -3.87
CA SER A 121 9.22 1.23 -2.88
C SER A 121 8.63 1.35 -1.48
N GLY A 122 9.23 0.64 -0.51
CA GLY A 122 8.78 0.62 0.87
C GLY A 122 7.31 0.23 1.01
N THR A 123 6.54 1.05 1.73
CA THR A 123 5.08 0.84 1.93
C THR A 123 4.24 1.03 0.67
N GLY A 124 4.81 1.50 -0.44
CA GLY A 124 4.16 1.52 -1.75
C GLY A 124 3.78 0.13 -2.29
N ILE A 125 4.16 -0.94 -1.60
CA ILE A 125 3.67 -2.30 -1.88
C ILE A 125 2.18 -2.48 -1.54
N ALA A 126 1.59 -1.59 -0.73
CA ALA A 126 0.25 -1.76 -0.19
C ALA A 126 -0.83 -2.01 -1.24
N PRO A 127 -1.00 -1.18 -2.28
CA PRO A 127 -2.03 -1.42 -3.29
C PRO A 127 -1.78 -2.72 -4.08
N PHE A 128 -0.54 -3.15 -4.24
CA PHE A 128 -0.22 -4.38 -4.96
C PHE A 128 -0.56 -5.63 -4.16
N ARG A 129 -0.39 -5.61 -2.83
CA ARG A 129 -0.89 -6.71 -1.99
C ARG A 129 -2.41 -6.81 -2.10
N SER A 130 -3.11 -5.71 -2.04
CA SER A 130 -4.57 -5.68 -2.24
C SER A 130 -4.96 -6.29 -3.59
N MET A 131 -4.29 -5.92 -4.69
CA MET A 131 -4.54 -6.43 -6.03
C MET A 131 -4.28 -7.94 -6.13
N VAL A 132 -3.14 -8.42 -5.65
CA VAL A 132 -2.76 -9.86 -5.73
C VAL A 132 -3.68 -10.72 -4.87
N ARG A 133 -4.11 -10.26 -3.70
CA ARG A 133 -5.06 -10.97 -2.83
C ARG A 133 -6.47 -11.01 -3.42
N THR A 134 -6.85 -9.96 -4.12
CA THR A 134 -8.18 -9.88 -4.77
C THR A 134 -8.25 -10.74 -6.03
N HIS A 135 -7.16 -10.78 -6.79
CA HIS A 135 -7.05 -11.45 -8.09
C HIS A 135 -5.88 -12.42 -8.09
N PRO A 136 -6.01 -13.61 -7.48
CA PRO A 136 -4.93 -14.60 -7.42
C PRO A 136 -4.51 -15.14 -8.79
N GLU A 137 -5.37 -14.98 -9.81
CA GLU A 137 -5.14 -15.36 -11.21
C GLU A 137 -4.25 -14.39 -11.98
N LEU A 138 -3.89 -13.22 -11.43
CA LEU A 138 -3.06 -12.23 -12.12
C LEU A 138 -1.72 -12.81 -12.58
N ASP A 139 -1.37 -12.56 -13.84
CA ASP A 139 0.01 -12.75 -14.33
C ASP A 139 0.84 -11.51 -14.01
N TYR A 140 1.51 -11.54 -12.87
CA TYR A 140 2.27 -10.40 -12.37
C TYR A 140 3.73 -10.70 -12.07
N LEU A 141 4.56 -9.67 -12.11
CA LEU A 141 5.87 -9.60 -11.50
C LEU A 141 5.90 -8.41 -10.54
N LEU A 142 6.19 -8.64 -9.26
CA LEU A 142 6.34 -7.59 -8.25
C LEU A 142 7.82 -7.33 -7.99
N ILE A 143 8.27 -6.11 -8.27
CA ILE A 143 9.62 -5.62 -7.98
C ILE A 143 9.51 -4.68 -6.77
N HIS A 144 10.02 -5.13 -5.61
CA HIS A 144 9.91 -4.39 -4.36
C HIS A 144 11.29 -3.87 -3.91
N GLY A 145 11.47 -2.56 -3.94
CA GLY A 145 12.67 -1.88 -3.48
C GLY A 145 12.52 -1.42 -2.04
N VAL A 146 13.42 -1.86 -1.19
CA VAL A 146 13.49 -1.47 0.23
C VAL A 146 14.94 -1.15 0.62
N ARG A 147 15.13 -0.58 1.80
CA ARG A 147 16.47 -0.35 2.31
C ARG A 147 17.07 -1.62 2.90
N TYR A 148 16.31 -2.33 3.71
CA TYR A 148 16.74 -3.55 4.38
C TYR A 148 15.74 -4.69 4.14
N GLY A 149 16.20 -5.92 4.08
CA GLY A 149 15.35 -7.08 3.80
C GLY A 149 14.25 -7.34 4.83
N LYS A 150 14.40 -6.84 6.06
CA LYS A 150 13.32 -6.88 7.07
C LYS A 150 12.08 -6.10 6.66
N GLU A 151 12.20 -5.18 5.70
CA GLU A 151 11.10 -4.39 5.14
C GLU A 151 10.36 -5.11 3.97
N ALA A 152 10.65 -6.39 3.74
CA ALA A 152 9.90 -7.23 2.79
C ALA A 152 8.57 -7.66 3.41
N TYR A 153 7.63 -6.69 3.52
CA TYR A 153 6.36 -6.84 4.21
C TYR A 153 5.53 -7.98 3.64
N ASP A 154 5.13 -8.92 4.52
CA ASP A 154 4.31 -10.09 4.22
C ASP A 154 4.75 -10.86 2.95
N LYS A 155 6.08 -10.95 2.71
CA LYS A 155 6.66 -11.56 1.50
C LYS A 155 6.22 -12.99 1.24
N LEU A 156 5.82 -13.71 2.27
CA LEU A 156 5.34 -15.10 2.16
C LEU A 156 3.96 -15.22 1.52
N GLU A 157 3.25 -14.12 1.36
CA GLU A 157 1.94 -14.07 0.67
C GLU A 157 2.08 -13.94 -0.85
N TYR A 158 3.28 -13.69 -1.36
CA TYR A 158 3.55 -13.59 -2.80
C TYR A 158 4.18 -14.89 -3.31
N ASP A 159 3.90 -15.22 -4.56
CA ASP A 159 4.63 -16.27 -5.25
C ASP A 159 6.12 -15.90 -5.32
N PRO A 160 7.02 -16.71 -4.77
CA PRO A 160 8.46 -16.40 -4.74
C PRO A 160 9.10 -16.30 -6.13
N GLN A 161 8.49 -16.86 -7.17
CA GLN A 161 8.94 -16.73 -8.55
C GLN A 161 8.49 -15.40 -9.20
N ARG A 162 7.50 -14.75 -8.60
CA ARG A 162 6.90 -13.49 -9.07
C ARG A 162 7.24 -12.30 -8.18
N TYR A 163 8.06 -12.48 -7.15
CA TYR A 163 8.47 -11.43 -6.22
C TYR A 163 9.98 -11.25 -6.24
N ILE A 164 10.43 -10.06 -6.64
CA ILE A 164 11.84 -9.66 -6.67
C ILE A 164 12.07 -8.60 -5.59
N LEU A 165 12.84 -8.96 -4.58
CA LEU A 165 13.27 -8.04 -3.53
C LEU A 165 14.59 -7.38 -3.91
N CYS A 166 14.60 -6.05 -4.00
CA CYS A 166 15.78 -5.23 -4.20
C CYS A 166 16.13 -4.52 -2.88
N THR A 167 17.33 -4.77 -2.32
CA THR A 167 17.77 -4.14 -1.08
C THR A 167 18.95 -3.20 -1.35
N SER A 168 18.83 -1.95 -0.89
CA SER A 168 19.86 -0.93 -1.09
C SER A 168 20.76 -0.67 0.11
N GLY A 169 20.41 -1.19 1.29
CA GLY A 169 21.12 -1.00 2.55
C GLY A 169 21.72 -2.27 3.15
N ASP A 170 21.39 -3.43 2.58
CA ASP A 170 21.95 -4.73 2.93
C ASP A 170 22.04 -5.65 1.70
N GLN A 171 22.42 -6.93 1.91
CA GLN A 171 22.58 -7.92 0.83
C GLN A 171 21.59 -9.09 0.97
N THR A 172 20.41 -8.82 1.54
CA THR A 172 19.42 -9.88 1.81
C THR A 172 18.39 -10.05 0.70
N GLY A 173 18.32 -9.10 -0.25
CA GLY A 173 17.45 -9.19 -1.43
C GLY A 173 18.02 -10.10 -2.52
N GLN A 174 17.18 -10.55 -3.44
CA GLN A 174 17.63 -11.20 -4.66
C GLN A 174 18.49 -10.26 -5.53
N VAL A 175 18.25 -8.95 -5.41
CA VAL A 175 18.99 -7.90 -6.06
C VAL A 175 19.60 -6.97 -5.01
N CYS A 176 20.92 -6.89 -4.97
CA CYS A 176 21.65 -5.98 -4.10
C CYS A 176 21.79 -4.62 -4.82
N GLY A 177 21.01 -3.63 -4.41
CA GLY A 177 20.99 -2.31 -5.01
C GLY A 177 19.60 -1.74 -5.18
N ARG A 178 19.50 -0.65 -5.93
CA ARG A 178 18.23 0.01 -6.22
C ARG A 178 17.42 -0.77 -7.24
N LEU A 179 16.12 -0.84 -7.07
CA LEU A 179 15.20 -1.48 -8.02
C LEU A 179 15.28 -0.86 -9.43
N THR A 180 15.62 0.42 -9.54
CA THR A 180 15.80 1.11 -10.83
C THR A 180 16.96 0.55 -11.65
N SER A 181 18.03 0.09 -11.00
CA SER A 181 19.13 -0.62 -11.69
C SER A 181 18.63 -1.95 -12.26
N TYR A 182 17.91 -2.74 -11.47
CA TYR A 182 17.30 -3.98 -11.94
C TYR A 182 16.32 -3.75 -13.11
N LEU A 183 15.52 -2.67 -13.03
CA LEU A 183 14.56 -2.31 -14.06
C LEU A 183 15.25 -1.95 -15.38
N LYS A 184 16.43 -1.29 -15.35
CA LYS A 184 17.22 -0.97 -16.54
C LYS A 184 17.65 -2.21 -17.30
N ASP A 185 18.11 -3.23 -16.58
CA ASP A 185 18.72 -4.42 -17.18
C ASP A 185 17.69 -5.47 -17.64
N ARG A 186 16.42 -5.33 -17.20
CA ARG A 186 15.38 -6.31 -17.50
C ARG A 186 14.58 -5.96 -18.74
N ALA A 187 14.40 -6.95 -19.62
CA ALA A 187 13.45 -6.86 -20.74
C ALA A 187 12.03 -7.21 -20.30
N PHE A 188 11.05 -6.57 -20.89
CA PHE A 188 9.62 -6.82 -20.68
C PHE A 188 8.92 -7.00 -22.03
N GLU A 189 7.81 -7.72 -22.03
CA GLU A 189 6.98 -7.89 -23.21
C GLU A 189 6.28 -6.57 -23.59
N LYS A 190 6.08 -6.32 -24.88
CA LYS A 190 5.53 -5.05 -25.38
C LYS A 190 4.13 -4.69 -24.84
N ARG A 191 3.32 -5.70 -24.48
CA ARG A 191 1.95 -5.48 -23.96
C ARG A 191 1.88 -5.36 -22.42
N THR A 192 3.04 -5.38 -21.74
CA THR A 192 3.09 -5.28 -20.28
C THR A 192 2.46 -3.96 -19.80
N LYS A 193 1.63 -4.03 -18.76
CA LYS A 193 1.15 -2.88 -18.01
C LYS A 193 1.98 -2.72 -16.74
N PHE A 194 2.37 -1.49 -16.46
CA PHE A 194 3.19 -1.16 -15.30
C PHE A 194 2.38 -0.34 -14.30
N TYR A 195 2.50 -0.72 -13.04
CA TYR A 195 1.92 0.00 -11.91
C TYR A 195 3.03 0.35 -10.94
N LEU A 196 3.19 1.64 -10.65
CA LEU A 196 4.27 2.17 -9.83
C LEU A 196 3.68 2.82 -8.59
N CYS A 197 4.16 2.45 -7.40
CA CYS A 197 3.69 3.06 -6.16
C CYS A 197 4.83 3.24 -5.14
N GLY A 198 4.84 4.38 -4.46
CA GLY A 198 5.78 4.71 -3.41
C GLY A 198 6.47 6.06 -3.57
N ASN A 199 7.77 6.12 -3.29
CA ASN A 199 8.54 7.35 -3.29
C ASN A 199 8.62 8.01 -4.67
N SER A 200 8.44 9.33 -4.71
CA SER A 200 8.41 10.14 -5.94
C SER A 200 9.65 9.98 -6.82
N ASN A 201 10.85 9.97 -6.23
CA ASN A 201 12.10 9.81 -7.00
C ASN A 201 12.17 8.44 -7.67
N MET A 202 11.78 7.37 -6.94
CA MET A 202 11.71 6.02 -7.52
C MET A 202 10.75 5.96 -8.69
N ILE A 203 9.57 6.56 -8.55
CA ILE A 203 8.56 6.61 -9.62
C ILE A 203 9.09 7.37 -10.81
N PHE A 204 9.67 8.56 -10.61
CA PHE A 204 10.24 9.37 -11.68
C PHE A 204 11.35 8.63 -12.44
N ASP A 205 12.33 8.09 -11.73
CA ASP A 205 13.42 7.32 -12.35
C ASP A 205 12.89 6.10 -13.13
N SER A 206 11.88 5.41 -12.58
CA SER A 206 11.29 4.25 -13.25
C SER A 206 10.51 4.63 -14.50
N LEU A 207 9.80 5.76 -14.49
CA LEU A 207 9.10 6.30 -15.66
C LEU A 207 10.06 6.60 -16.80
N GLU A 208 11.19 7.24 -16.52
CA GLU A 208 12.21 7.54 -17.55
C GLU A 208 12.78 6.24 -18.13
N ILE A 209 13.12 5.25 -17.30
CA ILE A 209 13.61 3.95 -17.75
C ILE A 209 12.58 3.24 -18.65
N LEU A 210 11.31 3.22 -18.25
CA LEU A 210 10.26 2.55 -19.03
C LEU A 210 10.02 3.26 -20.37
N LYS A 211 10.08 4.59 -20.38
CA LYS A 211 9.99 5.40 -21.61
C LYS A 211 11.17 5.14 -22.55
N GLU A 212 12.39 5.08 -22.02
CA GLU A 212 13.60 4.72 -22.82
C GLU A 212 13.49 3.30 -23.42
N LYS A 213 12.76 2.39 -22.73
CA LYS A 213 12.45 1.05 -23.24
C LYS A 213 11.32 1.01 -24.27
N GLY A 214 10.70 2.15 -24.57
CA GLY A 214 9.64 2.29 -25.58
C GLY A 214 8.23 1.92 -25.08
N PHE A 215 7.98 1.99 -23.77
CA PHE A 215 6.63 1.83 -23.22
C PHE A 215 5.87 3.15 -23.25
N GLU A 216 4.62 3.10 -23.66
CA GLU A 216 3.75 4.26 -23.80
C GLU A 216 3.07 4.64 -22.49
N ARG A 217 2.60 5.89 -22.41
CA ARG A 217 1.97 6.45 -21.20
C ARG A 217 0.73 5.68 -20.74
N ASP A 218 -0.05 5.15 -21.65
CA ASP A 218 -1.27 4.38 -21.36
C ASP A 218 -0.98 2.99 -20.78
N GLN A 219 0.28 2.56 -20.83
CA GLN A 219 0.75 1.31 -20.21
C GLN A 219 1.25 1.52 -18.78
N ILE A 220 1.40 2.77 -18.32
CA ILE A 220 2.07 3.08 -17.05
C ILE A 220 1.12 3.86 -16.13
N HIS A 221 0.84 3.29 -14.97
CA HIS A 221 -0.01 3.85 -13.93
C HIS A 221 0.83 4.14 -12.69
N CYS A 222 0.64 5.31 -12.06
CA CYS A 222 1.46 5.74 -10.93
C CYS A 222 0.59 6.26 -9.79
N GLU A 223 1.00 5.94 -8.55
CA GLU A 223 0.50 6.54 -7.32
C GLU A 223 1.68 6.94 -6.44
N VAL A 224 1.81 8.24 -6.13
CA VAL A 224 2.96 8.80 -5.40
C VAL A 224 2.63 8.91 -3.93
N TYR A 225 3.54 8.43 -3.07
CA TYR A 225 3.50 8.67 -1.61
C TYR A 225 4.39 9.86 -1.26
N PHE A 226 3.87 10.76 -0.44
CA PHE A 226 4.54 11.98 0.04
C PHE A 226 5.11 11.82 1.45
#